data_f34921c6ecc2a162f73637288b8c39a5
#
_entry.id   f34921c6ecc2a162f73637288b8c39a5
#
_cell.length_a   1.000
_cell.length_b   1.000
_cell.length_c   1.000
_cell.angle_alpha   90.00
_cell.angle_beta   90.00
_cell.angle_gamma   90.00
#
_symmetry.space_group_name_H-M   'P 1'
#
loop_
_entity.id
_entity.type
_entity.pdbx_description
1 polymer ?
#
loop_
_entity_poly.entity_id
_entity_poly.type
_entity_poly.pdbx_seq_one_letter_code
_entity_poly.pdbx_strand_id
1 'polypeptide(L)'
;MKVAYLSSAYLAPVEYYSKLLNYDKIFIEQHDHYMKQTYRNRSTIAGPEGELALSIPTVKPKEPKCPMKDIRISDHGNWRHLHWNAIESAYNSTPFFEYYKDDFRPFYEKKYEFLTDFNEELCRLVCELIDIQPAIERTKEYKTDFAPNEIDFREAIHPKKDFHRTDPEFIPQPYYQVFEARHGFLPNLSIIDLLFNMGPESLLILQKTCADSQ
;
A
#
# COMPACT_ATOMS: atom_id res chain seq x y z
N MET A 1 -12.59 -14.02 -15.81
CA MET A 1 -12.54 -13.32 -14.52
C MET A 1 -11.15 -13.55 -13.93
N LYS A 2 -10.34 -12.49 -13.80
CA LYS A 2 -8.99 -12.55 -13.22
C LYS A 2 -9.09 -12.30 -11.71
N VAL A 3 -8.39 -13.09 -10.91
CA VAL A 3 -8.41 -13.02 -9.44
C VAL A 3 -6.99 -12.81 -8.91
N ALA A 4 -6.81 -11.83 -8.02
CA ALA A 4 -5.54 -11.60 -7.34
C ALA A 4 -5.63 -11.93 -5.85
N TYR A 5 -4.58 -12.56 -5.33
CA TYR A 5 -4.37 -12.75 -3.90
C TYR A 5 -3.27 -11.81 -3.41
N LEU A 6 -3.60 -10.95 -2.47
CA LEU A 6 -2.73 -9.90 -1.93
C LEU A 6 -2.57 -10.06 -0.42
N SER A 7 -1.46 -9.62 0.12
CA SER A 7 -1.31 -9.43 1.57
C SER A 7 -1.99 -8.13 2.01
N SER A 8 -2.43 -8.05 3.27
CA SER A 8 -2.78 -6.77 3.88
C SER A 8 -1.57 -5.83 3.84
N ALA A 9 -1.74 -4.56 3.46
CA ALA A 9 -0.63 -3.64 3.29
C ALA A 9 -0.94 -2.23 3.81
N TYR A 10 0.05 -1.64 4.49
CA TYR A 10 0.01 -0.27 5.01
C TYR A 10 0.41 0.73 3.93
N LEU A 11 -0.52 1.60 3.52
CA LEU A 11 -0.31 2.58 2.46
C LEU A 11 0.53 1.98 1.31
N ALA A 12 -0.01 0.91 0.74
CA ALA A 12 0.65 0.05 -0.23
C ALA A 12 1.24 0.81 -1.42
N PRO A 13 2.21 0.24 -2.13
CA PRO A 13 2.82 0.89 -3.29
C PRO A 13 1.85 0.98 -4.48
N VAL A 14 2.19 1.79 -5.46
CA VAL A 14 1.42 1.96 -6.72
C VAL A 14 1.15 0.62 -7.40
N GLU A 15 2.13 -0.29 -7.41
CA GLU A 15 1.99 -1.67 -7.91
C GLU A 15 0.79 -2.42 -7.31
N TYR A 16 0.57 -2.30 -6.01
CA TYR A 16 -0.54 -2.93 -5.32
C TYR A 16 -1.90 -2.40 -5.83
N TYR A 17 -2.02 -1.08 -5.97
CA TYR A 17 -3.24 -0.44 -6.46
C TYR A 17 -3.49 -0.70 -7.95
N SER A 18 -2.45 -0.96 -8.73
CA SER A 18 -2.63 -1.45 -10.10
C SER A 18 -3.37 -2.79 -10.13
N LYS A 19 -3.13 -3.68 -9.14
CA LYS A 19 -3.88 -4.95 -9.05
C LYS A 19 -5.32 -4.72 -8.59
N LEU A 20 -5.55 -3.81 -7.64
CA LEU A 20 -6.91 -3.44 -7.23
C LEU A 20 -7.76 -2.92 -8.40
N LEU A 21 -7.14 -2.21 -9.34
CA LEU A 21 -7.81 -1.66 -10.52
C LEU A 21 -8.07 -2.70 -11.62
N ASN A 22 -7.11 -3.62 -11.85
CA ASN A 22 -7.10 -4.45 -13.08
C ASN A 22 -7.58 -5.89 -12.89
N TYR A 23 -7.89 -6.31 -11.67
CA TYR A 23 -8.40 -7.63 -11.37
C TYR A 23 -9.89 -7.58 -11.02
N ASP A 24 -10.67 -8.53 -11.55
CA ASP A 24 -12.12 -8.58 -11.33
C ASP A 24 -12.48 -8.90 -9.88
N LYS A 25 -11.59 -9.61 -9.17
CA LYS A 25 -11.76 -9.97 -7.77
C LYS A 25 -10.41 -10.01 -7.04
N ILE A 26 -10.41 -9.50 -5.81
CA ILE A 26 -9.26 -9.42 -4.94
C ILE A 26 -9.53 -10.18 -3.65
N PHE A 27 -8.61 -11.06 -3.27
CA PHE A 27 -8.60 -11.66 -1.94
C PHE A 27 -7.44 -11.11 -1.11
N ILE A 28 -7.76 -10.54 0.06
CA ILE A 28 -6.76 -10.14 1.04
C ILE A 28 -6.52 -11.28 2.02
N GLU A 29 -5.29 -11.76 2.06
CA GLU A 29 -4.87 -12.87 2.90
C GLU A 29 -4.88 -12.51 4.39
N GLN A 30 -5.52 -13.33 5.20
CA GLN A 30 -5.70 -13.14 6.64
C GLN A 30 -4.96 -14.19 7.48
N HIS A 31 -4.62 -15.33 6.87
CA HIS A 31 -4.13 -16.53 7.56
C HIS A 31 -2.64 -16.79 7.32
N ASP A 32 -1.98 -15.96 6.49
CA ASP A 32 -0.53 -16.02 6.32
C ASP A 32 0.19 -15.62 7.62
N HIS A 33 1.43 -16.08 7.76
CA HIS A 33 2.24 -15.71 8.92
C HIS A 33 2.79 -14.28 8.72
N TYR A 34 2.59 -13.47 9.75
CA TYR A 34 3.12 -12.11 9.74
C TYR A 34 4.64 -12.09 9.58
N MET A 35 5.10 -11.37 8.57
CA MET A 35 6.51 -11.10 8.33
C MET A 35 6.82 -9.61 8.51
N LYS A 36 7.82 -9.32 9.35
CA LYS A 36 8.34 -7.96 9.55
C LYS A 36 9.06 -7.44 8.30
N GLN A 37 9.10 -6.13 8.16
CA GLN A 37 9.79 -5.45 7.05
C GLN A 37 9.22 -5.79 5.67
N THR A 38 7.93 -6.05 5.61
CA THR A 38 7.12 -6.18 4.40
C THR A 38 6.12 -5.02 4.34
N TYR A 39 5.43 -4.86 3.24
CA TYR A 39 4.36 -3.85 3.12
C TYR A 39 3.21 -4.05 4.10
N ARG A 40 3.13 -5.21 4.80
CA ARG A 40 2.11 -5.43 5.85
C ARG A 40 2.13 -4.36 6.94
N ASN A 41 3.32 -3.91 7.33
CA ASN A 41 3.49 -2.87 8.36
C ASN A 41 4.45 -1.74 7.95
N ARG A 42 4.85 -1.69 6.69
CA ARG A 42 5.78 -0.70 6.16
C ARG A 42 5.22 -0.05 4.91
N SER A 43 5.44 1.25 4.79
CA SER A 43 5.22 2.03 3.59
C SER A 43 6.50 2.77 3.22
N THR A 44 6.70 3.08 1.94
CA THR A 44 7.82 3.86 1.45
C THR A 44 7.30 5.12 0.76
N ILE A 45 7.67 6.28 1.27
CA ILE A 45 7.31 7.60 0.72
C ILE A 45 8.55 8.32 0.20
N ALA A 46 8.36 9.36 -0.64
CA ALA A 46 9.45 10.27 -0.98
C ALA A 46 9.76 11.20 0.19
N GLY A 47 11.03 11.51 0.36
CA GLY A 47 11.51 12.50 1.34
C GLY A 47 12.65 13.33 0.77
N PRO A 48 13.11 14.36 1.50
CA PRO A 48 14.20 15.23 1.03
C PRO A 48 15.50 14.50 0.72
N GLU A 49 15.76 13.37 1.39
CA GLU A 49 16.98 12.56 1.24
C GLU A 49 16.76 11.29 0.38
N GLY A 50 15.63 11.17 -0.29
CA GLY A 50 15.24 9.99 -1.09
C GLY A 50 14.09 9.22 -0.45
N GLU A 51 14.11 7.91 -0.62
CA GLU A 51 13.07 7.04 -0.04
C GLU A 51 13.09 7.04 1.48
N LEU A 52 11.91 7.24 2.09
CA LEU A 52 11.70 7.20 3.53
C LEU A 52 10.73 6.08 3.89
N ALA A 53 11.19 5.13 4.70
CA ALA A 53 10.36 4.02 5.18
C ALA A 53 9.62 4.38 6.46
N LEU A 54 8.30 4.26 6.45
CA LEU A 54 7.41 4.39 7.61
C LEU A 54 7.02 2.99 8.08
N SER A 55 7.36 2.63 9.32
CA SER A 55 7.09 1.28 9.85
C SER A 55 6.22 1.34 11.10
N ILE A 56 5.05 0.71 11.05
CA ILE A 56 4.14 0.57 12.19
C ILE A 56 4.73 -0.46 13.16
N PRO A 57 4.93 -0.12 14.44
CA PRO A 57 5.37 -1.07 15.43
C PRO A 57 4.24 -2.05 15.78
N THR A 58 4.56 -3.32 15.90
CA THR A 58 3.61 -4.37 16.28
C THR A 58 3.94 -4.95 17.63
N VAL A 59 2.93 -5.38 18.36
CA VAL A 59 3.10 -6.17 19.59
C VAL A 59 3.75 -7.49 19.20
N LYS A 60 4.80 -7.90 19.92
CA LYS A 60 5.47 -9.18 19.66
C LYS A 60 4.47 -10.32 19.91
N PRO A 61 4.15 -11.14 18.90
CA PRO A 61 3.26 -12.26 19.10
C PRO A 61 3.83 -13.26 20.12
N LYS A 62 2.95 -13.93 20.86
CA LYS A 62 3.35 -15.00 21.79
C LYS A 62 3.86 -16.22 21.03
N GLU A 63 3.25 -16.51 19.88
CA GLU A 63 3.61 -17.64 19.02
C GLU A 63 4.45 -17.17 17.82
N PRO A 64 5.44 -17.96 17.39
CA PRO A 64 6.32 -17.61 16.27
C PRO A 64 5.59 -17.46 14.93
N LYS A 65 4.46 -18.16 14.78
CA LYS A 65 3.64 -18.21 13.56
C LYS A 65 2.25 -17.59 13.82
N CYS A 66 2.23 -16.28 14.10
CA CYS A 66 0.98 -15.56 14.30
C CYS A 66 0.34 -15.22 12.96
N PRO A 67 -0.93 -15.54 12.72
CA PRO A 67 -1.66 -15.12 11.55
C PRO A 67 -1.74 -13.60 11.44
N MET A 68 -1.75 -13.07 10.21
CA MET A 68 -1.80 -11.62 9.95
C MET A 68 -3.01 -10.96 10.64
N LYS A 69 -4.17 -11.62 10.63
CA LYS A 69 -5.41 -11.12 11.26
C LYS A 69 -5.30 -10.85 12.77
N ASP A 70 -4.36 -11.52 13.45
CA ASP A 70 -4.20 -11.43 14.92
C ASP A 70 -3.05 -10.48 15.33
N ILE A 71 -2.41 -9.82 14.37
CA ILE A 71 -1.33 -8.87 14.61
C ILE A 71 -1.87 -7.57 15.17
N ARG A 72 -1.41 -7.22 16.38
CA ARG A 72 -1.80 -6.00 17.09
C ARG A 72 -0.79 -4.88 16.88
N ILE A 73 -1.30 -3.68 16.73
CA ILE A 73 -0.49 -2.47 16.68
C ILE A 73 0.02 -2.14 18.09
N SER A 74 1.29 -1.78 18.19
CA SER A 74 1.90 -1.30 19.43
C SER A 74 1.83 0.23 19.48
N ASP A 75 1.57 0.79 20.67
CA ASP A 75 1.64 2.24 20.91
C ASP A 75 3.08 2.74 21.21
N HIS A 76 4.07 1.84 21.11
CA HIS A 76 5.46 2.19 21.39
C HIS A 76 6.00 3.24 20.41
N GLY A 77 6.78 4.20 20.93
CA GLY A 77 7.55 5.15 20.13
C GLY A 77 6.74 6.29 19.50
N ASN A 78 5.49 6.52 19.93
CA ASN A 78 4.63 7.60 19.38
C ASN A 78 4.57 7.63 17.85
N TRP A 79 4.57 6.44 17.24
CA TRP A 79 4.72 6.25 15.80
C TRP A 79 3.67 6.99 14.96
N ARG A 80 2.44 7.15 15.48
CA ARG A 80 1.37 7.86 14.77
C ARG A 80 1.75 9.30 14.49
N HIS A 81 2.22 10.00 15.52
CA HIS A 81 2.70 11.37 15.41
C HIS A 81 3.91 11.48 14.46
N LEU A 82 4.86 10.55 14.60
CA LEU A 82 6.05 10.53 13.74
C LEU A 82 5.71 10.29 12.26
N HIS A 83 4.80 9.34 11.99
CA HIS A 83 4.36 9.08 10.62
C HIS A 83 3.59 10.26 10.03
N TRP A 84 2.66 10.84 10.82
CA TRP A 84 1.91 12.01 10.35
C TRP A 84 2.85 13.18 10.02
N ASN A 85 3.76 13.51 10.92
CA ASN A 85 4.74 14.57 10.69
C ASN A 85 5.63 14.29 9.48
N ALA A 86 6.03 13.04 9.27
CA ALA A 86 6.82 12.66 8.11
C ALA A 86 6.02 12.85 6.80
N ILE A 87 4.75 12.43 6.77
CA ILE A 87 3.85 12.62 5.63
C ILE A 87 3.63 14.12 5.37
N GLU A 88 3.27 14.88 6.40
CA GLU A 88 3.06 16.32 6.28
C GLU A 88 4.32 17.04 5.80
N SER A 89 5.50 16.72 6.35
CA SER A 89 6.77 17.31 5.94
C SER A 89 7.16 16.97 4.51
N ALA A 90 6.82 15.77 4.05
CA ALA A 90 7.12 15.31 2.69
C ALA A 90 6.18 15.94 1.65
N TYR A 91 4.90 16.14 1.99
CA TYR A 91 3.87 16.43 1.00
C TYR A 91 3.15 17.77 1.16
N ASN A 92 3.41 18.58 2.20
CA ASN A 92 2.74 19.87 2.42
C ASN A 92 2.90 20.88 1.26
N SER A 93 3.92 20.70 0.42
CA SER A 93 4.16 21.53 -0.76
C SER A 93 3.65 20.92 -2.07
N THR A 94 3.01 19.74 -2.02
CA THR A 94 2.44 19.10 -3.21
C THR A 94 1.08 19.73 -3.56
N PRO A 95 0.66 19.64 -4.84
CA PRO A 95 -0.56 20.31 -5.31
C PRO A 95 -1.84 19.86 -4.58
N PHE A 96 -1.91 18.62 -4.12
CA PHE A 96 -3.17 18.04 -3.61
C PHE A 96 -3.14 17.62 -2.14
N PHE A 97 -2.03 17.71 -1.42
CA PHE A 97 -1.96 17.31 0.00
C PHE A 97 -3.00 18.07 0.85
N GLU A 98 -3.12 19.37 0.64
CA GLU A 98 -4.05 20.22 1.40
C GLU A 98 -5.52 19.77 1.26
N TYR A 99 -5.89 19.19 0.10
CA TYR A 99 -7.25 18.70 -0.15
C TYR A 99 -7.54 17.37 0.55
N TYR A 100 -6.54 16.53 0.76
CA TYR A 100 -6.72 15.18 1.27
C TYR A 100 -6.25 14.98 2.71
N LYS A 101 -5.46 15.89 3.27
CA LYS A 101 -4.84 15.72 4.59
C LYS A 101 -5.86 15.45 5.70
N ASP A 102 -7.03 16.09 5.65
CA ASP A 102 -8.05 15.96 6.68
C ASP A 102 -8.76 14.59 6.66
N ASP A 103 -8.73 13.89 5.51
CA ASP A 103 -9.22 12.51 5.38
C ASP A 103 -8.25 11.50 6.00
N PHE A 104 -6.94 11.75 5.90
CA PHE A 104 -5.90 10.85 6.42
C PHE A 104 -5.60 11.09 7.90
N ARG A 105 -5.64 12.32 8.37
CA ARG A 105 -5.25 12.71 9.72
C ARG A 105 -5.94 11.91 10.83
N PRO A 106 -7.25 11.62 10.78
CA PRO A 106 -7.95 10.84 11.80
C PRO A 106 -7.37 9.44 12.04
N PHE A 107 -6.75 8.82 11.01
CA PHE A 107 -6.10 7.51 11.14
C PHE A 107 -4.88 7.55 12.08
N TYR A 108 -4.22 8.69 12.19
CA TYR A 108 -3.06 8.88 13.06
C TYR A 108 -3.43 9.45 14.44
N GLU A 109 -4.68 9.84 14.64
CA GLU A 109 -5.22 10.30 15.92
C GLU A 109 -5.96 9.17 16.65
N LYS A 110 -6.70 8.34 15.92
CA LYS A 110 -7.44 7.18 16.43
C LYS A 110 -6.51 6.00 16.71
N LYS A 111 -6.83 5.23 17.74
CA LYS A 111 -6.16 3.96 18.02
C LYS A 111 -6.85 2.80 17.33
N TYR A 112 -6.07 1.97 16.67
CA TYR A 112 -6.50 0.71 16.10
C TYR A 112 -5.84 -0.43 16.86
N GLU A 113 -6.60 -1.47 17.15
CA GLU A 113 -6.07 -2.66 17.83
C GLU A 113 -5.34 -3.58 16.84
N PHE A 114 -5.97 -3.89 15.70
CA PHE A 114 -5.43 -4.81 14.72
C PHE A 114 -4.85 -4.08 13.50
N LEU A 115 -3.70 -4.58 13.04
CA LEU A 115 -3.02 -4.01 11.88
C LEU A 115 -3.82 -4.20 10.59
N THR A 116 -4.53 -5.31 10.46
CA THR A 116 -5.37 -5.59 9.29
C THR A 116 -6.52 -4.59 9.15
N ASP A 117 -7.18 -4.24 10.26
CA ASP A 117 -8.29 -3.30 10.23
C ASP A 117 -7.82 -1.88 9.86
N PHE A 118 -6.67 -1.47 10.41
CA PHE A 118 -6.04 -0.19 10.05
C PHE A 118 -5.69 -0.11 8.56
N ASN A 119 -5.04 -1.15 8.05
CA ASN A 119 -4.65 -1.22 6.64
C ASN A 119 -5.87 -1.23 5.71
N GLU A 120 -6.92 -1.97 6.07
CA GLU A 120 -8.12 -2.09 5.26
C GLU A 120 -8.91 -0.78 5.20
N GLU A 121 -9.08 -0.08 6.34
CA GLU A 121 -9.75 1.21 6.36
C GLU A 121 -8.97 2.26 5.55
N LEU A 122 -7.63 2.30 5.65
CA LEU A 122 -6.79 3.17 4.81
C LEU A 122 -6.89 2.81 3.33
N CYS A 123 -6.88 1.51 3.00
CA CYS A 123 -7.02 1.06 1.61
C CYS A 123 -8.38 1.49 1.04
N ARG A 124 -9.45 1.37 1.81
CA ARG A 124 -10.80 1.82 1.41
C ARG A 124 -10.83 3.32 1.16
N LEU A 125 -10.29 4.12 2.08
CA LEU A 125 -10.19 5.57 1.90
C LEU A 125 -9.45 5.91 0.59
N VAL A 126 -8.28 5.33 0.37
CA VAL A 126 -7.51 5.61 -0.86
C VAL A 126 -8.29 5.21 -2.10
N CYS A 127 -8.96 4.04 -2.10
CA CYS A 127 -9.80 3.63 -3.23
C CYS A 127 -10.93 4.63 -3.52
N GLU A 128 -11.57 5.17 -2.48
CA GLU A 128 -12.58 6.23 -2.62
C GLU A 128 -11.99 7.50 -3.21
N LEU A 129 -10.83 7.95 -2.73
CA LEU A 129 -10.18 9.19 -3.17
C LEU A 129 -9.64 9.12 -4.62
N ILE A 130 -9.26 7.94 -5.11
CA ILE A 130 -8.82 7.72 -6.49
C ILE A 130 -9.92 7.20 -7.41
N ASP A 131 -11.17 7.11 -6.91
CA ASP A 131 -12.37 6.70 -7.64
C ASP A 131 -12.29 5.29 -8.25
N ILE A 132 -11.82 4.31 -7.46
CA ILE A 132 -11.87 2.89 -7.83
C ILE A 132 -12.74 2.09 -6.85
N GLN A 133 -13.40 1.05 -7.35
CA GLN A 133 -14.30 0.20 -6.58
C GLN A 133 -13.94 -1.28 -6.74
N PRO A 134 -12.79 -1.72 -6.21
CA PRO A 134 -12.37 -3.11 -6.33
C PRO A 134 -13.28 -4.06 -5.55
N ALA A 135 -13.55 -5.23 -6.10
CA ALA A 135 -14.29 -6.29 -5.41
C ALA A 135 -13.35 -7.04 -4.44
N ILE A 136 -13.21 -6.51 -3.22
CA ILE A 136 -12.30 -7.05 -2.20
C ILE A 136 -13.05 -7.97 -1.24
N GLU A 137 -12.49 -9.16 -0.99
CA GLU A 137 -12.90 -10.09 0.05
C GLU A 137 -11.70 -10.54 0.89
N ARG A 138 -11.94 -10.91 2.15
CA ARG A 138 -10.93 -11.55 3.00
C ARG A 138 -10.88 -13.06 2.72
N THR A 139 -9.69 -13.68 2.73
CA THR A 139 -9.58 -15.14 2.67
C THR A 139 -10.20 -15.77 3.92
N LYS A 140 -10.80 -16.95 3.76
CA LYS A 140 -11.36 -17.74 4.87
C LYS A 140 -10.35 -18.75 5.44
N GLU A 141 -9.37 -19.11 4.60
CA GLU A 141 -8.28 -20.03 4.91
C GLU A 141 -7.05 -19.68 4.09
N TYR A 142 -5.89 -20.18 4.47
CA TYR A 142 -4.66 -19.98 3.68
C TYR A 142 -4.70 -20.85 2.43
N LYS A 143 -4.67 -20.19 1.26
CA LYS A 143 -4.72 -20.88 -0.04
C LYS A 143 -3.31 -21.17 -0.55
N THR A 144 -3.10 -22.42 -1.03
CA THR A 144 -1.82 -22.89 -1.60
C THR A 144 -1.92 -23.19 -3.10
N ASP A 145 -3.10 -23.56 -3.56
CA ASP A 145 -3.32 -24.01 -4.94
C ASP A 145 -4.16 -22.98 -5.70
N PHE A 146 -3.65 -22.50 -6.82
CA PHE A 146 -4.25 -21.45 -7.62
C PHE A 146 -4.69 -21.97 -8.99
N ALA A 147 -5.89 -21.58 -9.41
CA ALA A 147 -6.37 -21.85 -10.75
C ALA A 147 -5.61 -20.96 -11.79
N PRO A 148 -5.64 -21.29 -13.09
CA PRO A 148 -4.91 -20.52 -14.10
C PRO A 148 -5.27 -19.02 -14.20
N ASN A 149 -6.45 -18.64 -13.73
CA ASN A 149 -6.92 -17.27 -13.67
C ASN A 149 -6.72 -16.58 -12.31
N GLU A 150 -6.09 -17.27 -11.38
CA GLU A 150 -5.76 -16.77 -10.04
C GLU A 150 -4.26 -16.54 -9.92
N ILE A 151 -3.87 -15.35 -9.47
CA ILE A 151 -2.45 -14.99 -9.33
C ILE A 151 -2.15 -14.64 -7.88
N ASP A 152 -1.08 -15.24 -7.36
CA ASP A 152 -0.59 -14.99 -6.00
C ASP A 152 0.47 -13.89 -5.98
N PHE A 153 0.08 -12.71 -5.51
CA PHE A 153 0.97 -11.56 -5.31
C PHE A 153 1.38 -11.36 -3.84
N ARG A 154 0.96 -12.24 -2.92
CA ARG A 154 1.19 -12.06 -1.47
C ARG A 154 2.66 -11.87 -1.10
N GLU A 155 3.55 -12.55 -1.82
CA GLU A 155 5.00 -12.44 -1.65
C GLU A 155 5.70 -11.80 -2.86
N ALA A 156 5.01 -11.59 -3.98
CA ALA A 156 5.55 -10.93 -5.17
C ALA A 156 5.72 -9.42 -4.88
N ILE A 157 4.68 -8.77 -4.35
CA ILE A 157 4.70 -7.35 -3.98
C ILE A 157 5.41 -7.20 -2.62
N HIS A 158 6.70 -6.86 -2.67
CA HIS A 158 7.56 -6.87 -1.50
C HIS A 158 8.64 -5.78 -1.57
N PRO A 159 8.89 -4.99 -0.49
CA PRO A 159 9.81 -3.83 -0.54
C PRO A 159 11.28 -4.16 -0.82
N LYS A 160 11.67 -5.44 -0.76
CA LYS A 160 13.03 -5.91 -1.02
C LYS A 160 13.16 -6.70 -2.31
N LYS A 161 12.09 -6.83 -3.09
CA LYS A 161 12.10 -7.55 -4.36
C LYS A 161 12.02 -6.56 -5.50
N ASP A 162 12.66 -6.91 -6.59
CA ASP A 162 12.59 -6.17 -7.83
C ASP A 162 11.25 -6.51 -8.53
N PHE A 163 10.33 -5.57 -8.55
CA PHE A 163 9.02 -5.74 -9.18
C PHE A 163 9.12 -6.06 -10.67
N HIS A 164 10.15 -5.63 -11.38
CA HIS A 164 10.36 -6.01 -12.78
C HIS A 164 10.49 -7.53 -12.98
N ARG A 165 10.92 -8.25 -11.93
CA ARG A 165 11.07 -9.71 -11.96
C ARG A 165 9.89 -10.43 -11.33
N THR A 166 9.30 -9.88 -10.29
CA THR A 166 8.22 -10.54 -9.54
C THR A 166 6.84 -10.23 -10.06
N ASP A 167 6.70 -9.11 -10.78
CA ASP A 167 5.47 -8.66 -11.41
C ASP A 167 5.75 -7.97 -12.76
N PRO A 168 6.10 -8.71 -13.80
CA PRO A 168 6.48 -8.15 -15.10
C PRO A 168 5.32 -7.44 -15.83
N GLU A 169 4.07 -7.64 -15.37
CA GLU A 169 2.90 -6.92 -15.91
C GLU A 169 2.81 -5.48 -15.37
N PHE A 170 3.46 -5.18 -14.25
CA PHE A 170 3.49 -3.85 -13.68
C PHE A 170 4.56 -2.99 -14.38
N ILE A 171 4.11 -1.92 -15.04
CA ILE A 171 4.98 -0.95 -15.71
C ILE A 171 4.81 0.40 -15.03
N PRO A 172 5.76 0.83 -14.17
CA PRO A 172 5.64 2.11 -13.49
C PRO A 172 5.61 3.25 -14.51
N GLN A 173 4.65 4.14 -14.35
CA GLN A 173 4.49 5.32 -15.20
C GLN A 173 5.06 6.54 -14.48
N PRO A 174 5.91 7.32 -15.12
CA PRO A 174 6.37 8.58 -14.56
C PRO A 174 5.21 9.55 -14.32
N TYR A 175 5.22 10.19 -13.16
CA TYR A 175 4.31 11.27 -12.79
C TYR A 175 5.09 12.33 -12.00
N TYR A 176 4.55 13.54 -11.87
CA TYR A 176 5.19 14.58 -11.10
C TYR A 176 5.40 14.17 -9.65
N GLN A 177 6.64 14.28 -9.15
CA GLN A 177 7.01 14.07 -7.76
C GLN A 177 7.73 15.31 -7.22
N VAL A 178 7.33 15.78 -6.04
CA VAL A 178 7.86 17.03 -5.45
C VAL A 178 9.38 17.03 -5.28
N PHE A 179 10.00 15.86 -5.12
CA PHE A 179 11.46 15.70 -4.99
C PHE A 179 12.16 15.24 -6.26
N GLU A 180 11.47 15.19 -7.42
CA GLU A 180 12.02 14.68 -8.68
C GLU A 180 13.30 15.43 -9.12
N ALA A 181 13.35 16.75 -8.89
CA ALA A 181 14.54 17.54 -9.21
C ALA A 181 15.80 17.11 -8.44
N ARG A 182 15.64 16.44 -7.29
CA ARG A 182 16.74 15.95 -6.45
C ARG A 182 17.15 14.53 -6.75
N HIS A 183 16.16 13.66 -6.93
CA HIS A 183 16.36 12.21 -6.92
C HIS A 183 16.01 11.53 -8.24
N GLY A 184 15.48 12.30 -9.21
CA GLY A 184 14.81 11.72 -10.36
C GLY A 184 13.47 11.10 -9.96
N PHE A 185 12.82 10.43 -10.90
CA PHE A 185 11.59 9.70 -10.64
C PHE A 185 11.87 8.46 -9.78
N LEU A 186 11.20 8.35 -8.63
CA LEU A 186 11.25 7.19 -7.74
C LEU A 186 10.03 6.29 -8.02
N PRO A 187 10.20 5.16 -8.69
CA PRO A 187 9.08 4.29 -9.06
C PRO A 187 8.52 3.54 -7.84
N ASN A 188 7.26 3.16 -7.94
CA ASN A 188 6.61 2.24 -7.00
C ASN A 188 6.63 2.67 -5.53
N LEU A 189 6.58 3.98 -5.26
CA LEU A 189 6.37 4.50 -3.92
C LEU A 189 4.95 4.19 -3.43
N SER A 190 4.67 4.50 -2.16
CA SER A 190 3.33 4.47 -1.59
C SER A 190 2.33 5.20 -2.49
N ILE A 191 1.12 4.68 -2.55
CA ILE A 191 0.02 5.30 -3.31
C ILE A 191 -0.25 6.76 -2.92
N ILE A 192 0.05 7.15 -1.67
CA ILE A 192 -0.13 8.54 -1.25
C ILE A 192 0.84 9.50 -1.95
N ASP A 193 2.01 9.01 -2.39
CA ASP A 193 2.91 9.82 -3.23
C ASP A 193 2.22 10.17 -4.55
N LEU A 194 1.61 9.20 -5.22
CA LEU A 194 0.84 9.44 -6.43
C LEU A 194 -0.37 10.36 -6.15
N LEU A 195 -1.15 10.07 -5.11
CA LEU A 195 -2.37 10.80 -4.79
C LEU A 195 -2.09 12.28 -4.45
N PHE A 196 -1.09 12.57 -3.61
CA PHE A 196 -0.81 13.95 -3.20
C PHE A 196 -0.14 14.78 -4.30
N ASN A 197 0.56 14.16 -5.23
CA ASN A 197 1.16 14.84 -6.36
C ASN A 197 0.19 15.01 -7.55
N MET A 198 -0.68 14.03 -7.83
CA MET A 198 -1.51 13.99 -9.04
C MET A 198 -3.01 14.18 -8.77
N GLY A 199 -3.47 14.01 -7.53
CA GLY A 199 -4.88 14.17 -7.19
C GLY A 199 -5.81 13.28 -8.02
N PRO A 200 -6.85 13.87 -8.65
CA PRO A 200 -7.79 13.12 -9.49
C PRO A 200 -7.14 12.43 -10.71
N GLU A 201 -5.99 12.91 -11.17
CA GLU A 201 -5.27 12.27 -12.29
C GLU A 201 -4.56 10.98 -11.90
N SER A 202 -4.54 10.62 -10.60
CA SER A 202 -3.96 9.37 -10.11
C SER A 202 -4.56 8.14 -10.80
N LEU A 203 -5.86 8.15 -11.07
CA LEU A 203 -6.54 7.07 -11.79
C LEU A 203 -5.97 6.89 -13.20
N LEU A 204 -5.72 7.98 -13.92
CA LEU A 204 -5.17 7.93 -15.30
C LEU A 204 -3.75 7.35 -15.32
N ILE A 205 -2.96 7.65 -14.30
CA ILE A 205 -1.63 7.04 -14.14
C ILE A 205 -1.75 5.55 -13.86
N LEU A 206 -2.60 5.15 -12.89
CA LEU A 206 -2.82 3.74 -12.55
C LEU A 206 -3.31 2.91 -13.74
N GLN A 207 -4.19 3.44 -14.57
CA GLN A 207 -4.69 2.77 -15.77
C GLN A 207 -3.58 2.41 -16.77
N LYS A 208 -2.49 3.18 -16.79
CA LYS A 208 -1.34 2.97 -17.68
C LYS A 208 -0.27 2.05 -17.09
N THR A 209 -0.39 1.67 -15.80
CA THR A 209 0.64 0.85 -15.12
C THR A 209 0.58 -0.64 -15.43
N CYS A 210 -0.45 -1.11 -16.11
CA CYS A 210 -0.52 -2.49 -16.58
C CYS A 210 -0.22 -2.56 -18.07
N ALA A 211 0.57 -3.56 -18.47
CA ALA A 211 0.72 -3.89 -19.87
C ALA A 211 -0.67 -4.15 -20.48
N ASP A 212 -0.99 -3.48 -21.58
CA ASP A 212 -2.21 -3.73 -22.33
C ASP A 212 -2.31 -5.23 -22.60
N SER A 213 -3.34 -5.86 -22.08
CA SER A 213 -3.70 -7.24 -22.45
C SER A 213 -4.21 -7.18 -23.90
N GLN A 214 -3.28 -7.27 -24.87
CA GLN A 214 -3.63 -7.47 -26.27
C GLN A 214 -4.31 -8.82 -26.49
#